data_9a5a1928aa8c2b4fbb8c6f2d097ac270
#
_entry.id   9a5a1928aa8c2b4fbb8c6f2d097ac270
#
_cell.length_a   1.000
_cell.length_b   1.000
_cell.length_c   1.000
_cell.angle_alpha   90.00
_cell.angle_beta   90.00
_cell.angle_gamma   90.00
#
_symmetry.space_group_name_H-M   'P 1'
#
loop_
_entity.id
_entity.type
_entity.pdbx_description
1 polymer ?
#
loop_
_entity_poly.entity_id
_entity_poly.type
_entity_poly.pdbx_seq_one_letter_code
_entity_poly.pdbx_strand_id
1 'polypeptide(L)'
;WQTDQIVWWKGKAIDRQSQAYQDLIHRAYKAMFEQNERFRAALMQTRGIVLAHSTGENNPYMTILTPTELCGMLMELRNNYDKRDKTQELIEKSVTNELGDLDSEKPTAKKIVYVDMGGVLMDFHAGLELIGDELRKEYAGRYDEMPNIVSYLPPVKGAVEAMYALQQSGKYDVYILSTSPWSNPTTWSDKVEWINRHLDKYYCKRLILSHHKNLLRGDYIIDDRGKHGTSGFKGEWLRFGSQEFPNWESILEYLQV
;
A
#
# COMPACT_ATOMS: atom_id res chain seq x y z
N TRP A 1 -37.34 8.32 -6.11
CA TRP A 1 -37.15 8.21 -4.64
C TRP A 1 -37.74 9.41 -3.89
N GLN A 2 -37.76 10.58 -4.48
CA GLN A 2 -38.34 11.79 -3.83
C GLN A 2 -39.84 11.69 -3.58
N THR A 3 -40.56 10.98 -4.44
CA THR A 3 -42.03 10.83 -4.34
C THR A 3 -42.40 9.82 -3.26
N ASP A 4 -41.73 8.68 -3.21
CA ASP A 4 -42.06 7.56 -2.33
C ASP A 4 -41.07 7.40 -1.16
N GLN A 5 -40.01 8.26 -1.14
CA GLN A 5 -38.95 8.26 -0.11
C GLN A 5 -38.22 6.92 0.02
N ILE A 6 -38.23 6.09 -1.03
CA ILE A 6 -37.59 4.79 -1.06
C ILE A 6 -36.27 4.86 -1.84
N VAL A 7 -35.18 4.43 -1.23
CA VAL A 7 -33.90 4.17 -1.85
C VAL A 7 -33.59 2.68 -1.90
N TRP A 8 -32.87 2.24 -2.91
CA TRP A 8 -32.57 0.83 -3.11
C TRP A 8 -31.09 0.55 -2.86
N TRP A 9 -30.81 -0.40 -1.99
CA TRP A 9 -29.45 -0.87 -1.73
C TRP A 9 -29.35 -2.40 -1.81
N LYS A 10 -28.52 -2.91 -2.71
CA LYS A 10 -28.34 -4.36 -2.94
C LYS A 10 -29.69 -5.10 -3.11
N GLY A 11 -30.61 -4.51 -3.87
CA GLY A 11 -31.92 -5.08 -4.15
C GLY A 11 -32.94 -4.97 -3.00
N LYS A 12 -32.62 -4.28 -1.91
CA LYS A 12 -33.54 -4.02 -0.79
C LYS A 12 -34.03 -2.58 -0.80
N ALA A 13 -35.33 -2.41 -0.63
CA ALA A 13 -35.94 -1.10 -0.45
C ALA A 13 -35.67 -0.60 0.98
N ILE A 14 -35.26 0.65 1.13
CA ILE A 14 -35.00 1.28 2.42
C ILE A 14 -35.69 2.65 2.40
N ASP A 15 -36.49 2.93 3.39
CA ASP A 15 -37.07 4.24 3.58
C ASP A 15 -35.97 5.26 3.94
N ARG A 16 -35.90 6.39 3.18
CA ARG A 16 -34.96 7.48 3.37
C ARG A 16 -35.01 8.08 4.78
N GLN A 17 -36.22 8.09 5.40
CA GLN A 17 -36.45 8.66 6.72
C GLN A 17 -36.17 7.66 7.85
N SER A 18 -35.84 6.41 7.52
CA SER A 18 -35.65 5.35 8.52
C SER A 18 -34.29 5.37 9.18
N GLN A 19 -34.21 4.84 10.40
CA GLN A 19 -32.94 4.59 11.08
C GLN A 19 -32.03 3.65 10.26
N ALA A 20 -32.61 2.68 9.56
CA ALA A 20 -31.87 1.75 8.70
C ALA A 20 -31.10 2.47 7.58
N TYR A 21 -31.68 3.54 7.04
CA TYR A 21 -30.98 4.40 6.07
C TYR A 21 -29.83 5.17 6.72
N GLN A 22 -30.07 5.79 7.85
CA GLN A 22 -29.04 6.53 8.59
C GLN A 22 -27.86 5.60 8.95
N ASP A 23 -28.14 4.40 9.44
CA ASP A 23 -27.14 3.39 9.75
C ASP A 23 -26.34 2.94 8.51
N LEU A 24 -27.00 2.82 7.35
CA LEU A 24 -26.32 2.50 6.09
C LEU A 24 -25.32 3.59 5.70
N ILE A 25 -25.73 4.86 5.73
CA ILE A 25 -24.89 5.99 5.38
C ILE A 25 -23.73 6.13 6.39
N HIS A 26 -23.99 6.01 7.69
CA HIS A 26 -22.95 6.02 8.72
C HIS A 26 -21.89 4.93 8.49
N ARG A 27 -22.30 3.69 8.18
CA ARG A 27 -21.38 2.60 7.86
C ARG A 27 -20.55 2.90 6.61
N ALA A 28 -21.15 3.49 5.57
CA ALA A 28 -20.45 3.83 4.34
C ALA A 28 -19.35 4.88 4.58
N TYR A 29 -19.67 5.96 5.30
CA TYR A 29 -18.70 7.00 5.62
C TYR A 29 -17.63 6.53 6.62
N LYS A 30 -18.01 5.67 7.58
CA LYS A 30 -17.05 5.04 8.49
C LYS A 30 -16.05 4.16 7.71
N ALA A 31 -16.55 3.32 6.79
CA ALA A 31 -15.69 2.50 5.94
C ALA A 31 -14.78 3.37 5.06
N MET A 32 -15.29 4.46 4.48
CA MET A 32 -14.49 5.42 3.74
C MET A 32 -13.41 6.07 4.61
N PHE A 33 -13.73 6.44 5.83
CA PHE A 33 -12.78 7.01 6.79
C PHE A 33 -11.67 6.02 7.18
N GLU A 34 -12.04 4.76 7.40
CA GLU A 34 -11.09 3.69 7.76
C GLU A 34 -10.18 3.28 6.58
N GLN A 35 -10.72 3.24 5.37
CA GLN A 35 -10.05 2.71 4.17
C GLN A 35 -9.38 3.78 3.31
N ASN A 36 -9.77 5.05 3.40
CA ASN A 36 -9.23 6.13 2.59
C ASN A 36 -8.42 7.11 3.43
N GLU A 37 -7.10 6.97 3.39
CA GLU A 37 -6.17 7.79 4.15
C GLU A 37 -6.25 9.29 3.78
N ARG A 38 -6.45 9.62 2.50
CA ARG A 38 -6.59 11.04 2.07
C ARG A 38 -7.84 11.67 2.66
N PHE A 39 -8.96 10.94 2.63
CA PHE A 39 -10.21 11.40 3.24
C PHE A 39 -10.04 11.56 4.74
N ARG A 40 -9.45 10.57 5.41
CA ARG A 40 -9.16 10.64 6.85
C ARG A 40 -8.25 11.83 7.18
N ALA A 41 -7.13 11.99 6.49
CA ALA A 41 -6.18 13.08 6.72
C ALA A 41 -6.84 14.45 6.52
N ALA A 42 -7.60 14.64 5.44
CA ALA A 42 -8.33 15.88 5.18
C ALA A 42 -9.35 16.19 6.29
N LEU A 43 -10.10 15.18 6.74
CA LEU A 43 -11.06 15.35 7.82
C LEU A 43 -10.37 15.69 9.15
N MET A 44 -9.24 15.06 9.44
CA MET A 44 -8.47 15.32 10.66
C MET A 44 -7.81 16.71 10.69
N GLN A 45 -7.50 17.31 9.54
CA GLN A 45 -7.04 18.70 9.44
C GLN A 45 -8.12 19.73 9.87
N THR A 46 -9.38 19.33 9.88
CA THR A 46 -10.48 20.20 10.33
C THR A 46 -10.72 20.14 11.84
N ARG A 47 -9.81 19.59 12.63
CA ARG A 47 -9.93 19.55 14.10
C ARG A 47 -10.20 20.93 14.71
N GLY A 48 -11.15 20.98 15.63
CA GLY A 48 -11.54 22.23 16.29
C GLY A 48 -12.42 23.16 15.46
N ILE A 49 -12.69 22.84 14.19
CA ILE A 49 -13.55 23.64 13.30
C ILE A 49 -14.93 22.99 13.21
N VAL A 50 -15.98 23.81 13.26
CA VAL A 50 -17.33 23.38 12.95
C VAL A 50 -17.46 23.26 11.44
N LEU A 51 -17.79 22.05 10.96
CA LEU A 51 -18.00 21.82 9.54
C LEU A 51 -19.36 22.37 9.11
N ALA A 52 -19.35 23.07 7.98
CA ALA A 52 -20.54 23.56 7.32
C ALA A 52 -20.46 23.26 5.82
N HIS A 53 -21.60 22.97 5.22
CA HIS A 53 -21.72 22.74 3.77
C HIS A 53 -22.66 23.81 3.20
N SER A 54 -22.14 24.65 2.31
CA SER A 54 -22.85 25.81 1.78
C SER A 54 -23.77 25.51 0.58
N THR A 55 -23.67 24.31 0.04
CA THR A 55 -24.47 23.87 -1.11
C THR A 55 -25.37 22.70 -0.72
N GLY A 56 -26.50 22.55 -1.43
CA GLY A 56 -27.49 21.54 -1.14
C GLY A 56 -28.63 22.06 -0.26
N GLU A 57 -29.69 21.28 -0.21
CA GLU A 57 -30.91 21.62 0.50
C GLU A 57 -30.98 20.84 1.84
N ASN A 58 -31.32 21.55 2.91
CA ASN A 58 -31.40 20.95 4.25
C ASN A 58 -32.79 20.32 4.53
N ASN A 59 -33.45 19.90 3.48
CA ASN A 59 -34.73 19.20 3.55
C ASN A 59 -34.54 17.71 3.23
N PRO A 60 -34.71 16.79 4.18
CA PRO A 60 -34.45 15.36 3.99
C PRO A 60 -35.42 14.69 2.99
N TYR A 61 -36.51 15.35 2.62
CA TYR A 61 -37.45 14.88 1.59
C TYR A 61 -36.97 15.21 0.17
N MET A 62 -36.04 16.15 0.03
CA MET A 62 -35.53 16.66 -1.26
C MET A 62 -34.13 16.19 -1.58
N THR A 63 -33.39 15.69 -0.59
CA THR A 63 -32.01 15.20 -0.78
C THR A 63 -31.79 13.86 -0.08
N ILE A 64 -30.95 13.03 -0.68
CA ILE A 64 -30.53 11.75 -0.07
C ILE A 64 -29.61 11.93 1.14
N LEU A 65 -28.97 13.08 1.27
CA LEU A 65 -28.15 13.43 2.42
C LEU A 65 -28.13 14.96 2.57
N THR A 66 -28.63 15.45 3.70
CA THR A 66 -28.66 16.89 3.95
C THR A 66 -27.27 17.40 4.38
N PRO A 67 -26.95 18.69 4.18
CA PRO A 67 -25.75 19.31 4.72
C PRO A 67 -25.57 19.10 6.22
N THR A 68 -26.64 19.18 6.99
CA THR A 68 -26.61 18.95 8.45
C THR A 68 -26.27 17.51 8.81
N GLU A 69 -26.89 16.52 8.16
CA GLU A 69 -26.59 15.12 8.37
C GLU A 69 -25.13 14.81 8.00
N LEU A 70 -24.65 15.29 6.83
CA LEU A 70 -23.29 15.09 6.37
C LEU A 70 -22.26 15.68 7.37
N CYS A 71 -22.41 16.95 7.71
CA CYS A 71 -21.47 17.62 8.60
C CYS A 71 -21.47 17.02 10.01
N GLY A 72 -22.67 16.67 10.54
CA GLY A 72 -22.80 16.02 11.84
C GLY A 72 -22.05 14.68 11.89
N MET A 73 -22.26 13.84 10.90
CA MET A 73 -21.59 12.54 10.77
C MET A 73 -20.06 12.66 10.60
N LEU A 74 -19.59 13.61 9.80
CA LEU A 74 -18.15 13.84 9.62
C LEU A 74 -17.50 14.32 10.92
N MET A 75 -18.13 15.23 11.65
CA MET A 75 -17.65 15.68 12.95
C MET A 75 -17.63 14.54 13.98
N GLU A 76 -18.65 13.68 13.98
CA GLU A 76 -18.69 12.51 14.86
C GLU A 76 -17.57 11.53 14.57
N LEU A 77 -17.34 11.17 13.31
CA LEU A 77 -16.22 10.30 12.91
C LEU A 77 -14.86 10.85 13.37
N ARG A 78 -14.61 12.14 13.16
CA ARG A 78 -13.40 12.84 13.59
C ARG A 78 -13.24 12.78 15.11
N ASN A 79 -14.29 13.13 15.85
CA ASN A 79 -14.25 13.23 17.32
C ASN A 79 -14.09 11.82 17.97
N ASN A 80 -14.69 10.78 17.38
CA ASN A 80 -14.54 9.41 17.86
C ASN A 80 -13.12 8.86 17.58
N TYR A 81 -12.49 9.27 16.50
CA TYR A 81 -11.10 8.94 16.23
C TYR A 81 -10.16 9.57 17.26
N ASP A 82 -10.33 10.87 17.55
CA ASP A 82 -9.54 11.56 18.55
C ASP A 82 -9.68 10.94 19.96
N LYS A 83 -10.86 10.43 20.32
CA LYS A 83 -11.07 9.73 21.60
C LYS A 83 -10.32 8.40 21.64
N ARG A 84 -10.30 7.62 20.54
CA ARG A 84 -9.57 6.35 20.44
C ARG A 84 -8.07 6.58 20.52
N ASP A 85 -7.55 7.58 19.80
CA ASP A 85 -6.14 7.93 19.77
C ASP A 85 -5.65 8.33 21.18
N LYS A 86 -6.39 9.19 21.88
CA LYS A 86 -6.09 9.56 23.28
C LYS A 86 -6.19 8.39 24.26
N THR A 87 -7.15 7.48 24.05
CA THR A 87 -7.29 6.29 24.89
C THR A 87 -6.12 5.34 24.69
N GLN A 88 -5.70 5.16 23.44
CA GLN A 88 -4.53 4.36 23.10
C GLN A 88 -3.25 4.96 23.72
N GLU A 89 -3.06 6.27 23.59
CA GLU A 89 -1.95 6.98 24.22
C GLU A 89 -1.96 6.89 25.76
N LEU A 90 -3.13 6.91 26.40
CA LEU A 90 -3.27 6.73 27.84
C LEU A 90 -2.99 5.28 28.28
N ILE A 91 -3.43 4.30 27.51
CA ILE A 91 -3.12 2.88 27.76
C ILE A 91 -1.61 2.65 27.61
N GLU A 92 -1.00 3.18 26.57
CA GLU A 92 0.46 3.08 26.37
C GLU A 92 1.23 3.76 27.52
N LYS A 93 0.78 4.91 27.99
CA LYS A 93 1.37 5.61 29.16
C LYS A 93 1.13 4.87 30.48
N SER A 94 -0.02 4.21 30.67
CA SER A 94 -0.28 3.44 31.90
C SER A 94 0.53 2.15 31.94
N VAL A 95 0.67 1.47 30.80
CA VAL A 95 1.53 0.27 30.68
C VAL A 95 3.00 0.61 30.92
N THR A 96 3.48 1.77 30.45
CA THR A 96 4.86 2.22 30.70
C THR A 96 5.10 2.62 32.16
N ASN A 97 4.07 3.08 32.89
CA ASN A 97 4.20 3.45 34.32
C ASN A 97 4.12 2.25 35.28
N GLU A 98 3.46 1.14 34.89
CA GLU A 98 3.37 -0.07 35.71
C GLU A 98 4.56 -1.03 35.52
N LEU A 99 5.34 -0.86 34.46
CA LEU A 99 6.57 -1.62 34.17
C LEU A 99 7.83 -0.83 34.53
N GLY A 100 7.83 -0.18 35.68
CA GLY A 100 9.04 0.41 36.23
C GLY A 100 10.18 -0.61 36.34
N ASP A 101 11.32 -0.29 35.73
CA ASP A 101 12.61 -0.98 35.83
C ASP A 101 12.67 -2.46 35.31
N LEU A 102 12.36 -2.64 34.05
CA LEU A 102 13.06 -3.63 33.23
C LEU A 102 13.60 -2.89 32.01
N ASP A 103 14.88 -3.02 31.72
CA ASP A 103 15.56 -2.46 30.54
C ASP A 103 14.69 -2.59 29.30
N SER A 104 13.83 -1.61 29.04
CA SER A 104 13.06 -1.53 27.82
C SER A 104 13.98 -0.93 26.76
N GLU A 105 14.57 -1.80 25.95
CA GLU A 105 15.06 -1.41 24.65
C GLU A 105 13.98 -0.55 23.98
N LYS A 106 14.27 0.71 23.68
CA LYS A 106 13.45 1.54 22.81
C LYS A 106 13.07 0.68 21.60
N PRO A 107 11.80 0.66 21.13
CA PRO A 107 11.47 -0.07 19.91
C PRO A 107 12.45 0.40 18.85
N THR A 108 13.34 -0.49 18.45
CA THR A 108 14.36 -0.20 17.45
C THR A 108 13.62 0.17 16.17
N ALA A 109 13.90 1.36 15.65
CA ALA A 109 13.28 1.80 14.39
C ALA A 109 13.49 0.69 13.35
N LYS A 110 12.41 0.25 12.70
CA LYS A 110 12.49 -0.81 11.69
C LYS A 110 13.51 -0.43 10.63
N LYS A 111 14.35 -1.38 10.26
CA LYS A 111 15.30 -1.20 9.17
C LYS A 111 14.57 -1.16 7.84
N ILE A 112 14.95 -0.26 6.95
CA ILE A 112 14.36 -0.11 5.62
C ILE A 112 15.02 -1.08 4.65
N VAL A 113 14.20 -1.92 4.00
CA VAL A 113 14.64 -2.84 2.94
C VAL A 113 13.98 -2.45 1.63
N TYR A 114 14.79 -2.21 0.62
CA TYR A 114 14.35 -2.05 -0.77
C TYR A 114 14.54 -3.35 -1.53
N VAL A 115 13.55 -3.74 -2.32
CA VAL A 115 13.55 -4.96 -3.13
C VAL A 115 13.31 -4.60 -4.59
N ASP A 116 14.24 -4.95 -5.49
CA ASP A 116 14.03 -4.78 -6.93
C ASP A 116 12.98 -5.77 -7.46
N MET A 117 12.44 -5.51 -8.62
CA MET A 117 11.47 -6.38 -9.26
C MET A 117 12.10 -7.30 -10.30
N GLY A 118 12.79 -6.73 -11.29
CA GLY A 118 13.33 -7.50 -12.41
C GLY A 118 14.49 -8.41 -12.01
N GLY A 119 14.36 -9.73 -12.15
CA GLY A 119 15.37 -10.70 -11.75
C GLY A 119 15.41 -11.02 -10.26
N VAL A 120 14.62 -10.32 -9.43
CA VAL A 120 14.53 -10.51 -7.97
C VAL A 120 13.13 -10.99 -7.57
N LEU A 121 12.10 -10.23 -7.93
CA LEU A 121 10.70 -10.62 -7.71
C LEU A 121 10.09 -11.27 -8.96
N MET A 122 10.43 -10.77 -10.15
CA MET A 122 9.90 -11.21 -11.44
C MET A 122 10.94 -12.02 -12.21
N ASP A 123 10.56 -13.24 -12.62
CA ASP A 123 11.40 -14.13 -13.42
C ASP A 123 11.32 -13.78 -14.90
N PHE A 124 12.34 -13.08 -15.38
CA PHE A 124 12.43 -12.68 -16.78
C PHE A 124 12.63 -13.89 -17.72
N HIS A 125 13.39 -14.90 -17.30
CA HIS A 125 13.65 -16.10 -18.11
C HIS A 125 12.39 -16.91 -18.32
N ALA A 126 11.71 -17.25 -17.23
CA ALA A 126 10.46 -17.99 -17.29
C ALA A 126 9.38 -17.22 -18.07
N GLY A 127 9.33 -15.89 -17.92
CA GLY A 127 8.40 -15.04 -18.66
C GLY A 127 8.64 -15.03 -20.15
N LEU A 128 9.91 -15.01 -20.60
CA LEU A 128 10.24 -15.07 -22.03
C LEU A 128 9.84 -16.40 -22.70
N GLU A 129 9.78 -17.49 -21.94
CA GLU A 129 9.31 -18.78 -22.44
C GLU A 129 7.80 -18.80 -22.73
N LEU A 130 7.05 -17.93 -22.07
CA LEU A 130 5.60 -17.78 -22.27
C LEU A 130 5.24 -16.87 -23.46
N ILE A 131 6.22 -16.21 -24.05
CA ILE A 131 6.02 -15.30 -25.18
C ILE A 131 6.21 -16.06 -26.50
N GLY A 132 5.33 -15.81 -27.47
CA GLY A 132 5.42 -16.42 -28.80
C GLY A 132 6.72 -16.07 -29.53
N ASP A 133 7.19 -16.99 -30.37
CA ASP A 133 8.49 -16.89 -31.07
C ASP A 133 8.64 -15.62 -31.94
N GLU A 134 7.55 -15.13 -32.51
CA GLU A 134 7.55 -13.91 -33.33
C GLU A 134 7.93 -12.68 -32.49
N LEU A 135 7.26 -12.48 -31.35
CA LEU A 135 7.56 -11.38 -30.44
C LEU A 135 8.96 -11.52 -29.84
N ARG A 136 9.40 -12.75 -29.50
CA ARG A 136 10.76 -12.97 -29.03
C ARG A 136 11.82 -12.58 -30.05
N LYS A 137 11.59 -12.85 -31.33
CA LYS A 137 12.49 -12.44 -32.43
C LYS A 137 12.48 -10.94 -32.64
N GLU A 138 11.30 -10.32 -32.62
CA GLU A 138 11.13 -8.88 -32.82
C GLU A 138 11.87 -8.07 -31.74
N TYR A 139 11.77 -8.49 -30.48
CA TYR A 139 12.38 -7.79 -29.34
C TYR A 139 13.69 -8.40 -28.85
N ALA A 140 14.35 -9.25 -29.66
CA ALA A 140 15.61 -9.88 -29.27
C ALA A 140 16.67 -8.85 -28.87
N GLY A 141 17.21 -9.00 -27.65
CA GLY A 141 18.21 -8.09 -27.08
C GLY A 141 17.64 -6.78 -26.49
N ARG A 142 16.31 -6.56 -26.55
CA ARG A 142 15.62 -5.38 -25.99
C ARG A 142 14.24 -5.74 -25.46
N TYR A 143 14.13 -6.87 -24.76
CA TYR A 143 12.87 -7.37 -24.25
C TYR A 143 12.17 -6.42 -23.26
N ASP A 144 12.93 -5.58 -22.58
CA ASP A 144 12.43 -4.54 -21.68
C ASP A 144 11.66 -3.41 -22.42
N GLU A 145 11.84 -3.28 -23.74
CA GLU A 145 11.07 -2.36 -24.58
C GLU A 145 9.74 -2.96 -25.08
N MET A 146 9.52 -4.27 -24.90
CA MET A 146 8.30 -4.93 -25.35
C MET A 146 7.09 -4.45 -24.53
N PRO A 147 6.02 -3.94 -25.17
CA PRO A 147 4.81 -3.55 -24.48
C PRO A 147 4.21 -4.70 -23.65
N ASN A 148 3.74 -4.41 -22.47
CA ASN A 148 3.12 -5.36 -21.52
C ASN A 148 4.02 -6.53 -21.11
N ILE A 149 5.35 -6.45 -21.28
CA ILE A 149 6.28 -7.54 -20.94
C ILE A 149 6.08 -8.02 -19.49
N VAL A 150 5.86 -7.11 -18.54
CA VAL A 150 5.70 -7.43 -17.12
C VAL A 150 4.50 -8.37 -16.87
N SER A 151 3.47 -8.32 -17.72
CA SER A 151 2.29 -9.18 -17.60
C SER A 151 2.60 -10.68 -17.80
N TYR A 152 3.70 -10.98 -18.47
CA TYR A 152 4.16 -12.36 -18.75
C TYR A 152 5.13 -12.88 -17.69
N LEU A 153 5.65 -12.03 -16.81
CA LEU A 153 6.69 -12.40 -15.86
C LEU A 153 6.09 -13.05 -14.60
N PRO A 154 6.30 -14.37 -14.39
CA PRO A 154 5.89 -15.01 -13.15
C PRO A 154 6.79 -14.56 -11.99
N PRO A 155 6.40 -14.80 -10.73
CA PRO A 155 7.29 -14.61 -9.59
C PRO A 155 8.51 -15.53 -9.66
N VAL A 156 9.67 -15.01 -9.25
CA VAL A 156 10.84 -15.82 -8.92
C VAL A 156 10.47 -16.78 -7.80
N LYS A 157 10.99 -18.00 -7.88
CA LYS A 157 10.73 -19.03 -6.85
C LYS A 157 11.08 -18.52 -5.45
N GLY A 158 10.12 -18.60 -4.54
CA GLY A 158 10.25 -18.14 -3.15
C GLY A 158 10.10 -16.63 -2.94
N ALA A 159 9.92 -15.82 -3.99
CA ALA A 159 9.84 -14.36 -3.87
C ALA A 159 8.62 -13.89 -3.08
N VAL A 160 7.45 -14.47 -3.36
CA VAL A 160 6.19 -14.08 -2.71
C VAL A 160 6.22 -14.44 -1.23
N GLU A 161 6.68 -15.65 -0.92
CA GLU A 161 6.85 -16.15 0.44
C GLU A 161 7.87 -15.31 1.22
N ALA A 162 8.97 -14.92 0.58
CA ALA A 162 9.99 -14.08 1.19
C ALA A 162 9.47 -12.67 1.49
N MET A 163 8.74 -12.07 0.58
CA MET A 163 8.11 -10.75 0.81
C MET A 163 7.14 -10.83 2.00
N TYR A 164 6.37 -11.91 2.09
CA TYR A 164 5.47 -12.12 3.23
C TYR A 164 6.25 -12.31 4.54
N ALA A 165 7.32 -13.12 4.54
CA ALA A 165 8.16 -13.34 5.73
C ALA A 165 8.82 -12.04 6.22
N LEU A 166 9.39 -11.24 5.32
CA LEU A 166 9.96 -9.93 5.64
C LEU A 166 8.94 -9.00 6.31
N GLN A 167 7.73 -8.94 5.75
CA GLN A 167 6.62 -8.16 6.31
C GLN A 167 6.24 -8.65 7.72
N GLN A 168 6.07 -9.96 7.91
CA GLN A 168 5.61 -10.54 9.17
C GLN A 168 6.68 -10.51 10.28
N SER A 169 7.95 -10.43 9.92
CA SER A 169 9.05 -10.38 10.90
C SER A 169 8.96 -9.21 11.88
N GLY A 170 8.25 -8.14 11.50
CA GLY A 170 8.17 -6.91 12.29
C GLY A 170 9.48 -6.12 12.35
N LYS A 171 10.60 -6.66 11.86
CA LYS A 171 11.95 -6.07 11.92
C LYS A 171 12.17 -5.03 10.82
N TYR A 172 11.47 -5.15 9.69
CA TYR A 172 11.74 -4.40 8.48
C TYR A 172 10.54 -3.57 8.02
N ASP A 173 10.84 -2.41 7.45
CA ASP A 173 9.92 -1.60 6.67
C ASP A 173 10.27 -1.80 5.18
N VAL A 174 9.48 -2.63 4.49
CA VAL A 174 9.82 -3.16 3.17
C VAL A 174 9.16 -2.32 2.07
N TYR A 175 9.96 -1.89 1.10
CA TYR A 175 9.53 -1.18 -0.09
C TYR A 175 10.03 -1.89 -1.35
N ILE A 176 9.28 -1.78 -2.43
CA ILE A 176 9.70 -2.23 -3.76
C ILE A 176 10.36 -1.04 -4.45
N LEU A 177 11.61 -1.21 -4.90
CA LEU A 177 12.38 -0.17 -5.57
C LEU A 177 12.88 -0.66 -6.92
N SER A 178 12.21 -0.27 -7.98
CA SER A 178 12.48 -0.76 -9.31
C SER A 178 12.76 0.36 -10.31
N THR A 179 13.28 0.00 -11.47
CA THR A 179 13.46 0.89 -12.62
C THR A 179 12.50 0.47 -13.72
N SER A 180 11.81 1.42 -14.34
CA SER A 180 11.01 1.18 -15.54
C SER A 180 11.74 1.73 -16.75
N PRO A 181 11.89 0.95 -17.85
CA PRO A 181 12.52 1.44 -19.08
C PRO A 181 11.85 2.72 -19.57
N TRP A 182 12.66 3.70 -19.95
CA TRP A 182 12.14 5.01 -20.40
C TRP A 182 11.34 4.90 -21.70
N SER A 183 11.77 3.99 -22.59
CA SER A 183 11.14 3.74 -23.88
C SER A 183 9.87 2.89 -23.80
N ASN A 184 9.56 2.29 -22.64
CA ASN A 184 8.38 1.44 -22.47
C ASN A 184 7.46 1.97 -21.37
N PRO A 185 6.51 2.87 -21.68
CA PRO A 185 5.62 3.46 -20.69
C PRO A 185 4.69 2.44 -20.01
N THR A 186 4.37 1.31 -20.65
CA THR A 186 3.46 0.31 -20.05
C THR A 186 4.04 -0.31 -18.81
N THR A 187 5.36 -0.47 -18.72
CA THR A 187 6.02 -1.08 -17.56
C THR A 187 5.78 -0.33 -16.25
N TRP A 188 5.39 0.94 -16.30
CA TRP A 188 5.08 1.73 -15.11
C TRP A 188 3.77 1.28 -14.47
N SER A 189 2.71 1.13 -15.27
CA SER A 189 1.41 0.61 -14.81
C SER A 189 1.45 -0.90 -14.57
N ASP A 190 2.11 -1.65 -15.46
CA ASP A 190 2.20 -3.11 -15.37
C ASP A 190 2.84 -3.59 -14.06
N LYS A 191 3.83 -2.86 -13.53
CA LYS A 191 4.45 -3.16 -12.23
C LYS A 191 3.48 -3.00 -11.07
N VAL A 192 2.62 -1.98 -11.12
CA VAL A 192 1.56 -1.82 -10.12
C VAL A 192 0.57 -2.99 -10.19
N GLU A 193 0.18 -3.39 -11.40
CA GLU A 193 -0.72 -4.52 -11.60
C GLU A 193 -0.10 -5.84 -11.17
N TRP A 194 1.19 -6.04 -11.44
CA TRP A 194 1.93 -7.22 -11.00
C TRP A 194 1.96 -7.32 -9.46
N ILE A 195 2.24 -6.23 -8.76
CA ILE A 195 2.22 -6.16 -7.30
C ILE A 195 0.83 -6.51 -6.77
N ASN A 196 -0.22 -5.92 -7.34
CA ASN A 196 -1.60 -6.19 -6.93
C ASN A 196 -2.04 -7.64 -7.16
N ARG A 197 -1.44 -8.31 -8.14
CA ARG A 197 -1.75 -9.71 -8.50
C ARG A 197 -1.03 -10.72 -7.59
N HIS A 198 0.21 -10.44 -7.20
CA HIS A 198 1.10 -11.41 -6.57
C HIS A 198 1.41 -11.12 -5.10
N LEU A 199 1.27 -9.88 -4.65
CA LEU A 199 1.59 -9.47 -3.28
C LEU A 199 0.32 -9.00 -2.55
N ASP A 200 0.39 -8.97 -1.22
CA ASP A 200 -0.75 -8.55 -0.40
C ASP A 200 -0.91 -7.01 -0.33
N LYS A 201 -1.95 -6.56 0.38
CA LYS A 201 -2.29 -5.14 0.53
C LYS A 201 -1.21 -4.31 1.25
N TYR A 202 -0.30 -4.92 1.97
CA TYR A 202 0.81 -4.23 2.63
C TYR A 202 1.67 -3.48 1.62
N TYR A 203 1.86 -4.06 0.42
CA TYR A 203 2.68 -3.47 -0.63
C TYR A 203 1.96 -2.40 -1.45
N CYS A 204 0.69 -2.14 -1.19
CA CYS A 204 -0.05 -1.02 -1.77
C CYS A 204 0.64 0.30 -1.40
N LYS A 205 0.98 1.13 -2.39
CA LYS A 205 1.70 2.41 -2.25
C LYS A 205 3.14 2.30 -1.73
N ARG A 206 3.74 1.11 -1.80
CA ARG A 206 5.14 0.87 -1.42
C ARG A 206 6.05 0.62 -2.62
N LEU A 207 5.61 0.97 -3.82
CA LEU A 207 6.41 0.95 -5.04
C LEU A 207 7.06 2.31 -5.27
N ILE A 208 8.38 2.30 -5.45
CA ILE A 208 9.19 3.43 -5.87
C ILE A 208 9.82 3.09 -7.21
N LEU A 209 9.59 3.93 -8.22
CA LEU A 209 10.23 3.80 -9.52
C LEU A 209 11.32 4.86 -9.66
N SER A 210 12.56 4.43 -9.85
CA SER A 210 13.71 5.34 -9.93
C SER A 210 14.82 4.77 -10.80
N HIS A 211 15.45 5.63 -11.61
CA HIS A 211 16.71 5.37 -12.31
C HIS A 211 17.94 5.74 -11.47
N HIS A 212 17.72 6.24 -10.25
CA HIS A 212 18.75 6.74 -9.34
C HIS A 212 18.57 6.14 -7.94
N LYS A 213 18.73 4.81 -7.81
CA LYS A 213 18.55 4.08 -6.54
C LYS A 213 19.52 4.56 -5.45
N ASN A 214 20.68 5.12 -5.84
CA ASN A 214 21.66 5.73 -4.95
C ASN A 214 21.16 6.97 -4.18
N LEU A 215 20.07 7.58 -4.61
CA LEU A 215 19.48 8.74 -3.91
C LEU A 215 18.57 8.32 -2.74
N LEU A 216 18.17 7.05 -2.69
CA LEU A 216 17.31 6.54 -1.62
C LEU A 216 18.12 6.24 -0.37
N ARG A 217 17.51 6.42 0.79
CA ARG A 217 18.09 6.10 2.10
C ARG A 217 17.39 4.87 2.66
N GLY A 218 18.18 3.89 3.07
CA GLY A 218 17.69 2.66 3.67
C GLY A 218 18.88 1.82 4.15
N ASP A 219 18.56 0.71 4.84
CA ASP A 219 19.59 -0.16 5.41
C ASP A 219 20.04 -1.22 4.41
N TYR A 220 19.09 -1.76 3.64
CA TYR A 220 19.35 -2.84 2.68
C TYR A 220 18.70 -2.54 1.32
N ILE A 221 19.38 -2.98 0.26
CA ILE A 221 18.81 -3.11 -1.07
C ILE A 221 19.08 -4.52 -1.62
N ILE A 222 18.02 -5.22 -2.03
CA ILE A 222 18.08 -6.54 -2.68
C ILE A 222 17.90 -6.31 -4.17
N ASP A 223 18.97 -6.55 -4.97
CA ASP A 223 18.99 -6.24 -6.40
C ASP A 223 19.98 -7.18 -7.09
N ASP A 224 19.65 -7.69 -8.28
CA ASP A 224 20.49 -8.60 -9.05
C ASP A 224 21.64 -7.89 -9.78
N ARG A 225 21.50 -6.58 -9.99
CA ARG A 225 22.44 -5.78 -10.81
C ARG A 225 22.84 -4.47 -10.16
N GLY A 226 24.11 -4.09 -10.31
CA GLY A 226 24.65 -2.80 -9.84
C GLY A 226 24.29 -1.59 -10.72
N LYS A 227 23.21 -1.70 -11.55
CA LYS A 227 22.76 -0.65 -12.46
C LYS A 227 21.82 0.35 -11.77
N HIS A 228 21.53 1.45 -12.47
CA HIS A 228 20.58 2.48 -12.03
C HIS A 228 20.86 3.03 -10.63
N GLY A 229 22.15 3.08 -10.26
CA GLY A 229 22.56 3.63 -8.96
C GLY A 229 22.66 2.61 -7.83
N THR A 230 22.29 1.34 -8.01
CA THR A 230 22.35 0.31 -6.95
C THR A 230 23.75 0.21 -6.35
N SER A 231 24.82 0.19 -7.15
CA SER A 231 26.20 0.14 -6.66
C SER A 231 26.62 1.38 -5.84
N GLY A 232 25.89 2.47 -5.92
CA GLY A 232 26.11 3.70 -5.14
C GLY A 232 25.16 3.87 -3.98
N PHE A 233 24.32 2.89 -3.69
CA PHE A 233 23.43 2.90 -2.53
C PHE A 233 24.23 2.96 -1.23
N LYS A 234 23.78 3.73 -0.24
CA LYS A 234 24.55 3.98 0.99
C LYS A 234 24.34 2.92 2.08
N GLY A 235 23.28 2.14 2.01
CA GLY A 235 23.10 0.95 2.83
C GLY A 235 23.80 -0.25 2.22
N GLU A 236 23.46 -1.43 2.67
CA GLU A 236 24.05 -2.69 2.23
C GLU A 236 23.32 -3.24 1.01
N TRP A 237 24.08 -3.63 0.00
CA TRP A 237 23.56 -4.27 -1.21
C TRP A 237 23.67 -5.78 -1.12
N LEU A 238 22.53 -6.44 -0.91
CA LEU A 238 22.39 -7.90 -0.98
C LEU A 238 22.21 -8.29 -2.45
N ARG A 239 23.30 -8.72 -3.10
CA ARG A 239 23.27 -8.99 -4.54
C ARG A 239 22.59 -10.33 -4.82
N PHE A 240 21.31 -10.28 -5.17
CA PHE A 240 20.52 -11.46 -5.52
C PHE A 240 21.10 -12.22 -6.72
N GLY A 241 21.14 -13.57 -6.65
CA GLY A 241 21.73 -14.42 -7.68
C GLY A 241 23.28 -14.49 -7.64
N SER A 242 23.93 -13.89 -6.63
CA SER A 242 25.37 -14.04 -6.39
C SER A 242 25.70 -15.37 -5.70
N GLN A 243 26.97 -15.66 -5.53
CA GLN A 243 27.42 -16.83 -4.76
C GLN A 243 27.02 -16.74 -3.30
N GLU A 244 26.98 -15.55 -2.72
CA GLU A 244 26.60 -15.30 -1.33
C GLU A 244 25.07 -15.33 -1.14
N PHE A 245 24.32 -14.78 -2.08
CA PHE A 245 22.84 -14.72 -2.07
C PHE A 245 22.23 -15.36 -3.31
N PRO A 246 22.36 -16.69 -3.48
CA PRO A 246 21.92 -17.36 -4.70
C PRO A 246 20.39 -17.39 -4.87
N ASN A 247 19.64 -17.22 -3.80
CA ASN A 247 18.17 -17.32 -3.79
C ASN A 247 17.57 -16.56 -2.61
N TRP A 248 16.24 -16.59 -2.48
CA TRP A 248 15.53 -15.93 -1.39
C TRP A 248 15.79 -16.54 -0.02
N GLU A 249 16.05 -17.84 0.06
CA GLU A 249 16.33 -18.53 1.33
C GLU A 249 17.61 -17.96 2.00
N SER A 250 18.68 -17.79 1.23
CA SER A 250 19.92 -17.17 1.72
C SER A 250 19.77 -15.72 2.15
N ILE A 251 18.91 -14.95 1.47
CA ILE A 251 18.57 -13.57 1.87
C ILE A 251 17.83 -13.57 3.19
N LEU A 252 16.82 -14.44 3.36
CA LEU A 252 16.04 -14.50 4.60
C LEU A 252 16.89 -14.96 5.79
N GLU A 253 17.77 -15.94 5.57
CA GLU A 253 18.72 -16.41 6.59
C GLU A 253 19.64 -15.27 7.04
N TYR A 254 20.21 -14.52 6.09
CA TYR A 254 21.06 -13.36 6.39
C TYR A 254 20.33 -12.28 7.19
N LEU A 255 19.09 -11.99 6.81
CA LEU A 255 18.23 -11.02 7.49
C LEU A 255 17.58 -11.58 8.76
N GLN A 256 17.82 -12.85 9.09
CA GLN A 256 17.29 -13.57 10.27
C GLN A 256 15.74 -13.55 10.32
N VAL A 257 15.12 -13.87 9.19
CA VAL A 257 13.65 -13.90 9.02
C VAL A 257 13.18 -15.33 8.74
#